data_8fcf1f6cc3381c0effc3a140e00fb3cf
#
_entry.id   8fcf1f6cc3381c0effc3a140e00fb3cf
#
_cell.length_a   1.000
_cell.length_b   1.000
_cell.length_c   1.000
_cell.angle_alpha   90.00
_cell.angle_beta   90.00
_cell.angle_gamma   90.00
#
_symmetry.space_group_name_H-M   'P 1'
#
loop_
_entity.id
_entity.type
_entity.pdbx_description
1 polymer ?
#
loop_
_entity_poly.entity_id
_entity_poly.type
_entity_poly.pdbx_seq_one_letter_code
_entity_poly.pdbx_strand_id
1 'polypeptide(L)' 'MRQTFIASVWQEGDWYVAQCREIDVASQGESEEEALSNLREALELYFEPPTANLAPITRTIEVEVQAA' A
#
# COMPACT_ATOMS: atom_id res chain seq x y z
N MET A 1 -9.18 8.43 16.40
CA MET A 1 -8.54 9.68 15.97
C MET A 1 -8.35 9.67 14.47
N ARG A 2 -8.73 10.75 13.82
CA ARG A 2 -8.56 10.85 12.38
C ARG A 2 -7.33 11.68 12.03
N GLN A 3 -6.60 11.22 11.05
CA GLN A 3 -5.49 11.97 10.50
C GLN A 3 -5.71 12.14 9.01
N THR A 4 -5.25 13.27 8.51
CA THR A 4 -5.35 13.57 7.09
C THR A 4 -3.98 13.38 6.44
N PHE A 5 -3.95 12.63 5.37
CA PHE A 5 -2.73 12.38 4.61
C PHE A 5 -2.91 12.87 3.19
N ILE A 6 -1.82 13.28 2.59
CA ILE A 6 -1.81 13.69 1.21
C ILE A 6 -1.38 12.51 0.35
N ALA A 7 -2.19 12.17 -0.62
CA ALA A 7 -1.90 11.09 -1.54
C ALA A 7 -1.59 11.64 -2.92
N SER A 8 -0.57 11.09 -3.55
CA SER A 8 -0.28 11.35 -4.95
C SER A 8 -0.85 10.20 -5.75
N VAL A 9 -1.52 10.51 -6.84
CA VAL A 9 -2.13 9.49 -7.69
C VAL A 9 -1.65 9.71 -9.11
N TRP A 10 -1.23 8.63 -9.78
CA TRP A 10 -0.83 8.72 -11.17
C TRP A 10 -1.21 7.42 -11.88
N GLN A 11 -1.20 7.46 -13.18
CA GLN A 11 -1.52 6.33 -14.02
C GLN A 11 -0.24 5.70 -14.56
N GLU A 12 -0.16 4.39 -14.45
CA GLU A 12 0.93 3.63 -15.05
C GLU A 12 0.33 2.54 -15.93
N GLY A 13 0.41 2.74 -17.25
CA GLY A 13 -0.22 1.81 -18.17
C GLY A 13 -1.72 1.76 -17.93
N ASP A 14 -2.22 0.58 -17.64
CA ASP A 14 -3.65 0.38 -17.38
C ASP A 14 -4.00 0.49 -15.89
N TRP A 15 -3.03 0.83 -15.05
CA TRP A 15 -3.23 0.88 -13.62
C TRP A 15 -3.07 2.28 -13.08
N TYR A 16 -3.66 2.51 -11.93
CA TYR A 16 -3.46 3.73 -11.15
C TYR A 16 -2.71 3.39 -9.88
N VAL A 17 -1.83 4.28 -9.49
CA VAL A 17 -1.04 4.12 -8.28
C VAL A 17 -1.35 5.30 -7.37
N ALA A 18 -1.54 5.00 -6.09
CA ALA A 18 -1.73 6.02 -5.07
C ALA A 18 -0.66 5.83 -4.01
N GLN A 19 0.00 6.91 -3.65
CA GLN A 19 1.07 6.86 -2.66
C GLN A 19 0.85 7.93 -1.62
N CYS A 20 1.03 7.56 -0.36
CA CYS A 20 0.99 8.51 0.74
C CYS A 20 2.32 9.27 0.76
N ARG A 21 2.24 10.60 0.81
CA ARG A 21 3.45 11.43 0.77
C ARG A 21 4.20 11.46 2.08
N GLU A 22 3.49 11.32 3.20
CA GLU A 22 4.09 11.40 4.53
C GLU A 22 4.68 10.09 4.98
N ILE A 23 4.15 8.99 4.49
CA ILE A 23 4.56 7.64 4.87
C ILE A 23 4.79 6.87 3.58
N ASP A 24 5.84 6.10 3.52
CA ASP A 24 6.17 5.36 2.31
C ASP A 24 5.27 4.13 2.14
N VAL A 25 3.99 4.40 1.92
CA VAL A 25 2.98 3.38 1.66
C VAL A 25 2.31 3.70 0.35
N ALA A 26 2.21 2.73 -0.51
CA ALA A 26 1.58 2.88 -1.81
C ALA A 26 0.62 1.74 -2.08
N SER A 27 -0.34 1.99 -2.95
CA SER A 27 -1.28 0.98 -3.39
C SER A 27 -1.64 1.23 -4.84
N GLN A 28 -2.34 0.30 -5.45
CA GLN A 28 -2.71 0.42 -6.85
C GLN A 28 -4.13 -0.10 -7.07
N GLY A 29 -4.69 0.25 -8.20
CA GLY A 29 -6.02 -0.19 -8.58
C GLY A 29 -6.28 0.05 -10.06
N GLU A 30 -7.42 -0.40 -10.51
CA GLU A 30 -7.82 -0.25 -11.91
C GLU A 30 -8.41 1.14 -12.19
N SER A 31 -8.66 1.91 -11.16
CA SER A 31 -9.15 3.28 -11.27
C SER A 31 -8.52 4.12 -10.16
N GLU A 32 -8.64 5.43 -10.31
CA GLU A 32 -8.18 6.37 -9.29
C GLU A 32 -8.86 6.10 -7.95
N GLU A 33 -10.17 5.90 -7.99
CA GLU A 33 -10.95 5.63 -6.78
C GLU A 33 -10.50 4.34 -6.10
N GLU A 34 -10.27 3.31 -6.90
CA GLU A 34 -9.83 2.03 -6.36
C GLU A 34 -8.46 2.13 -5.74
N ALA A 35 -7.53 2.81 -6.42
CA ALA A 35 -6.19 3.00 -5.88
C ALA A 35 -6.22 3.75 -4.56
N LEU A 36 -7.05 4.80 -4.47
CA LEU A 36 -7.18 5.58 -3.23
C LEU A 36 -7.85 4.77 -2.12
N SER A 37 -8.87 4.00 -2.47
CA SER A 37 -9.54 3.13 -1.50
C SER A 37 -8.58 2.09 -0.94
N ASN A 38 -7.78 1.50 -1.81
CA ASN A 38 -6.79 0.52 -1.40
C ASN A 38 -5.69 1.15 -0.54
N LEU A 39 -5.30 2.37 -0.87
CA LEU A 39 -4.33 3.09 -0.07
C LEU A 39 -4.87 3.39 1.32
N ARG A 40 -6.12 3.79 1.41
CA ARG A 40 -6.76 4.04 2.70
C ARG A 40 -6.72 2.78 3.57
N GLU A 41 -7.08 1.66 2.98
CA GLU A 41 -7.05 0.38 3.70
C GLU A 41 -5.65 0.04 4.18
N ALA A 42 -4.66 0.24 3.31
CA ALA A 42 -3.28 -0.03 3.66
C ALA A 42 -2.81 0.87 4.81
N LEU A 43 -3.21 2.14 4.81
CA LEU A 43 -2.85 3.07 5.87
C LEU A 43 -3.55 2.70 7.17
N GLU A 44 -4.80 2.28 7.11
CA GLU A 44 -5.51 1.85 8.31
C GLU A 44 -4.81 0.66 8.96
N LEU A 45 -4.37 -0.29 8.14
CA LEU A 45 -3.63 -1.44 8.65
C LEU A 45 -2.24 -1.05 9.17
N TYR A 46 -1.61 -0.08 8.55
CA TYR A 46 -0.31 0.41 8.98
C TYR A 46 -0.35 0.96 10.40
N PHE A 47 -1.43 1.64 10.74
CA PHE A 47 -1.58 2.25 12.05
C PHE A 47 -2.31 1.38 13.06
N GLU A 48 -2.74 0.20 12.64
CA GLU A 48 -3.40 -0.71 13.56
C GLU A 48 -2.40 -1.20 14.59
N PRO A 49 -2.69 -1.04 15.88
CA PRO A 49 -1.74 -1.48 16.89
C PRO A 49 -1.62 -3.00 16.85
N PRO A 50 -0.41 -3.53 16.97
CA PRO A 50 -0.24 -4.97 16.99
C PRO A 50 -0.95 -5.56 18.20
N THR A 51 -1.76 -6.59 17.96
CA THR A 51 -2.33 -7.32 19.07
C THR A 51 -1.28 -8.29 19.61
N ALA A 52 -1.33 -8.55 20.91
CA ALA A 52 -0.30 -9.33 21.57
C ALA A 52 -0.15 -10.75 21.00
N ASN A 53 -1.18 -11.22 20.32
CA ASN A 53 -1.20 -12.60 19.83
C ASN A 53 -0.91 -12.72 18.34
N LEU A 54 -0.62 -11.62 17.68
CA LEU A 54 -0.39 -11.66 16.23
C LEU A 54 1.07 -11.39 15.91
N ALA A 55 1.82 -12.46 15.75
CA ALA A 55 3.17 -12.35 15.22
C ALA A 55 3.08 -12.31 13.71
N PRO A 56 3.91 -11.51 13.05
CA PRO A 56 3.94 -11.52 11.60
C PRO A 56 4.32 -12.90 11.09
N ILE A 57 3.66 -13.31 10.04
CA ILE A 57 4.01 -14.56 9.38
C ILE A 57 5.09 -14.25 8.37
N THR A 58 6.24 -14.91 8.54
CA THR A 58 7.36 -14.73 7.63
C THR A 58 7.35 -15.85 6.61
N ARG A 59 7.48 -15.48 5.36
CA ARG A 59 7.55 -16.44 4.27
C ARG A 59 8.74 -16.13 3.40
N THR A 60 9.38 -17.17 2.94
CA THR A 60 10.48 -17.04 2.00
C THR A 60 9.93 -17.26 0.60
N ILE A 61 10.24 -16.36 -0.29
CA ILE A 61 9.85 -16.49 -1.67
C ILE A 61 11.09 -16.51 -2.54
N GLU A 62 11.02 -17.25 -3.62
CA GLU A 62 12.09 -17.30 -4.60
C GLU A 62 11.63 -16.55 -5.83
N VAL A 63 12.47 -15.67 -6.31
CA VAL A 63 12.16 -14.86 -7.49
C VAL A 63 13.29 -15.07 -8.50
N GLU A 64 12.91 -15.39 -9.72
CA GLU A 64 13.87 -15.48 -10.78
C GLU A 64 14.11 -14.08 -11.34
N VAL A 65 15.35 -13.63 -11.23
CA VAL A 65 15.72 -12.30 -11.72
C VAL A 65 16.46 -12.46 -13.02
N GLN A 66 15.96 -11.82 -14.06
CA GLN A 66 16.63 -11.85 -15.35
C GLN A 66 17.79 -10.86 -15.31
N ALA A 67 18.98 -11.39 -15.61
CA ALA A 67 20.14 -10.54 -15.77
C ALA A 67 20.05 -9.83 -17.12
N ALA A 68 20.25 -8.52 -17.10
CA ALA A 68 20.22 -7.72 -18.33
C ALA A 68 21.47 -7.94 -19.13
#